data_bce244d3298af96e753bfc9a4d6d30e0
#
_entry.id   bce244d3298af96e753bfc9a4d6d30e0
#
_cell.length_a   1.000
_cell.length_b   1.000
_cell.length_c   1.000
_cell.angle_alpha   90.00
_cell.angle_beta   90.00
_cell.angle_gamma   90.00
#
_symmetry.space_group_name_H-M   'P 1'
#
loop_
_entity.id
_entity.type
_entity.pdbx_description
1 polymer ?
#
loop_
_entity_poly.entity_id
_entity_poly.type
_entity_poly.pdbx_seq_one_letter_code
_entity_poly.pdbx_strand_id
1 'polypeptide(L)'
;MTMNNRLLQIGIPTLHCYNRLAALLTALDNDQSFPFDLSFTIIDNGGQLKASRWMEAIDQLNSKVVILVPSRNLGVSASFNLITRRLGQCFIASDDIAVTKADLSLMVDASASCPESIFICHQEGGFTVFWVNRPDAWLAMGGFDENFYPAYYEDNDATRRLELAGLHRTQVTLPGWSHANSSTLYDGSPEYQSAHWALFNQNGFYYRQKWGGMPGSETFASPFNK
;
A
#
# COMPACT_ATOMS: atom_id res chain seq x y z
N MET A 1 -33.27 -9.24 -6.22
CA MET A 1 -31.99 -9.41 -6.92
C MET A 1 -30.98 -9.83 -5.88
N THR A 2 -30.50 -11.07 -5.92
CA THR A 2 -29.42 -11.56 -5.05
C THR A 2 -28.17 -10.74 -5.39
N MET A 3 -27.74 -9.88 -4.48
CA MET A 3 -26.42 -9.25 -4.57
C MET A 3 -25.41 -10.41 -4.51
N ASN A 4 -24.78 -10.72 -5.66
CA ASN A 4 -23.63 -11.61 -5.66
C ASN A 4 -22.59 -10.97 -4.73
N ASN A 5 -22.24 -11.64 -3.64
CA ASN A 5 -21.15 -11.24 -2.76
C ASN A 5 -19.90 -11.02 -3.62
N ARG A 6 -19.49 -9.78 -3.78
CA ARG A 6 -18.29 -9.44 -4.52
C ARG A 6 -17.09 -9.72 -3.62
N LEU A 7 -16.20 -10.60 -4.05
CA LEU A 7 -14.94 -10.84 -3.36
C LEU A 7 -13.97 -9.71 -3.68
N LEU A 8 -13.52 -8.99 -2.66
CA LEU A 8 -12.46 -7.97 -2.77
C LEU A 8 -11.16 -8.51 -2.20
N GLN A 9 -10.09 -8.25 -2.91
CA GLN A 9 -8.74 -8.67 -2.52
C GLN A 9 -7.98 -7.49 -1.90
N ILE A 10 -7.32 -7.72 -0.78
CA ILE A 10 -6.50 -6.72 -0.08
C ILE A 10 -5.10 -7.28 0.08
N GLY A 11 -4.10 -6.55 -0.42
CA GLY A 11 -2.69 -6.85 -0.22
C GLY A 11 -2.09 -5.95 0.85
N ILE A 12 -1.34 -6.52 1.80
CA ILE A 12 -0.77 -5.78 2.93
C ILE A 12 0.69 -6.21 3.12
N PRO A 13 1.67 -5.33 2.86
CA PRO A 13 3.04 -5.59 3.29
C PRO A 13 3.16 -5.32 4.80
N THR A 14 3.91 -6.16 5.49
CA THR A 14 4.26 -5.98 6.90
C THR A 14 5.73 -6.32 7.13
N LEU A 15 6.35 -5.76 8.15
CA LEU A 15 7.72 -6.07 8.54
C LEU A 15 7.79 -6.64 9.96
N HIS A 16 7.25 -5.94 10.94
CA HIS A 16 7.22 -6.37 12.35
C HIS A 16 6.00 -5.83 13.14
N CYS A 17 5.13 -5.05 12.50
CA CYS A 17 3.92 -4.50 13.12
C CYS A 17 2.76 -5.51 13.17
N TYR A 18 3.04 -6.77 13.52
CA TYR A 18 2.06 -7.86 13.45
C TYR A 18 0.83 -7.67 14.35
N ASN A 19 0.97 -6.95 15.46
CA ASN A 19 -0.15 -6.58 16.31
C ASN A 19 -1.16 -5.67 15.60
N ARG A 20 -0.66 -4.68 14.85
CA ARG A 20 -1.49 -3.74 14.07
C ARG A 20 -2.12 -4.44 12.88
N LEU A 21 -1.31 -5.24 12.16
CA LEU A 21 -1.82 -6.09 11.10
C LEU A 21 -2.98 -6.97 11.58
N ALA A 22 -2.80 -7.72 12.68
CA ALA A 22 -3.86 -8.59 13.21
C ALA A 22 -5.11 -7.78 13.59
N ALA A 23 -4.95 -6.60 14.19
CA ALA A 23 -6.06 -5.71 14.53
C ALA A 23 -6.82 -5.23 13.27
N LEU A 24 -6.11 -4.80 12.23
CA LEU A 24 -6.70 -4.38 10.95
C LEU A 24 -7.50 -5.53 10.31
N LEU A 25 -6.88 -6.71 10.19
CA LEU A 25 -7.53 -7.87 9.59
C LEU A 25 -8.80 -8.28 10.36
N THR A 26 -8.71 -8.34 11.69
CA THR A 26 -9.83 -8.70 12.56
C THR A 26 -10.96 -7.66 12.46
N ALA A 27 -10.63 -6.38 12.43
CA ALA A 27 -11.62 -5.32 12.30
C ALA A 27 -12.37 -5.43 10.97
N LEU A 28 -11.66 -5.63 9.86
CA LEU A 28 -12.26 -5.78 8.54
C LEU A 28 -13.07 -7.08 8.40
N ASP A 29 -12.59 -8.20 8.96
CA ASP A 29 -13.29 -9.49 8.90
C ASP A 29 -14.62 -9.45 9.68
N ASN A 30 -14.64 -8.79 10.82
CA ASN A 30 -15.81 -8.63 11.67
C ASN A 30 -16.76 -7.51 11.24
N ASP A 31 -16.36 -6.65 10.32
CA ASP A 31 -17.18 -5.54 9.83
C ASP A 31 -18.34 -6.06 8.99
N GLN A 32 -19.56 -5.92 9.47
CA GLN A 32 -20.80 -6.32 8.79
C GLN A 32 -21.49 -5.13 8.09
N SER A 33 -20.87 -3.96 8.05
CA SER A 33 -21.45 -2.73 7.49
C SER A 33 -21.67 -2.81 5.97
N PHE A 34 -21.00 -3.75 5.29
CA PHE A 34 -21.07 -3.90 3.83
C PHE A 34 -21.02 -5.35 3.38
N PRO A 35 -21.77 -5.72 2.31
CA PRO A 35 -21.90 -7.10 1.85
C PRO A 35 -20.74 -7.52 0.91
N PHE A 36 -19.49 -7.30 1.33
CA PHE A 36 -18.33 -7.83 0.63
C PHE A 36 -17.73 -9.01 1.38
N ASP A 37 -17.32 -10.02 0.64
CA ASP A 37 -16.36 -10.98 1.14
C ASP A 37 -14.94 -10.41 0.89
N LEU A 38 -14.05 -10.60 1.86
CA LEU A 38 -12.67 -10.18 1.76
C LEU A 38 -11.73 -11.37 1.62
N SER A 39 -10.62 -11.18 0.93
CA SER A 39 -9.47 -12.06 1.02
C SER A 39 -8.19 -11.24 1.17
N PHE A 40 -7.29 -11.71 2.02
CA PHE A 40 -6.08 -11.01 2.37
C PHE A 40 -4.86 -11.71 1.77
N THR A 41 -3.94 -10.93 1.19
CA THR A 41 -2.61 -11.37 0.80
C THR A 41 -1.58 -10.55 1.54
N ILE A 42 -0.84 -11.18 2.44
CA ILE A 42 0.15 -10.55 3.31
C ILE A 42 1.53 -10.80 2.73
N ILE A 43 2.34 -9.77 2.58
CA ILE A 43 3.77 -9.88 2.29
C ILE A 43 4.51 -9.70 3.61
N ASP A 44 4.90 -10.81 4.23
CA ASP A 44 5.65 -10.81 5.49
C ASP A 44 7.14 -10.59 5.24
N ASN A 45 7.53 -9.33 5.13
CA ASN A 45 8.92 -8.92 4.91
C ASN A 45 9.85 -9.24 6.10
N GLY A 46 9.29 -9.40 7.29
CA GLY A 46 10.03 -9.77 8.49
C GLY A 46 10.22 -11.28 8.64
N GLY A 47 9.38 -12.08 7.96
CA GLY A 47 9.44 -13.54 7.99
C GLY A 47 9.08 -14.18 9.32
N GLN A 48 8.53 -13.42 10.28
CA GLN A 48 8.25 -13.89 11.64
C GLN A 48 6.75 -14.01 11.97
N LEU A 49 5.86 -13.62 11.06
CA LEU A 49 4.42 -13.60 11.31
C LEU A 49 3.91 -14.97 11.74
N LYS A 50 4.28 -16.03 11.01
CA LYS A 50 3.84 -17.42 11.30
C LYS A 50 4.31 -17.95 12.65
N ALA A 51 5.42 -17.44 13.18
CA ALA A 51 5.96 -17.80 14.49
C ALA A 51 5.48 -16.84 15.58
N SER A 52 4.76 -15.80 15.23
CA SER A 52 4.28 -14.80 16.18
C SER A 52 3.01 -15.25 16.89
N ARG A 53 2.79 -14.74 18.11
CA ARG A 53 1.53 -14.94 18.86
C ARG A 53 0.30 -14.39 18.12
N TRP A 54 0.48 -13.53 17.15
CA TRP A 54 -0.60 -12.90 16.39
C TRP A 54 -1.18 -13.80 15.31
N MET A 55 -0.48 -14.91 14.98
CA MET A 55 -0.97 -15.88 14.01
C MET A 55 -2.28 -16.54 14.46
N GLU A 56 -2.46 -16.78 15.75
CA GLU A 56 -3.70 -17.35 16.31
C GLU A 56 -4.93 -16.49 15.96
N ALA A 57 -4.82 -15.16 16.07
CA ALA A 57 -5.93 -14.26 15.71
C ALA A 57 -6.19 -14.26 14.19
N ILE A 58 -5.15 -14.42 13.38
CA ILE A 58 -5.27 -14.49 11.91
C ILE A 58 -5.90 -15.82 11.48
N ASP A 59 -5.57 -16.92 12.14
CA ASP A 59 -6.14 -18.25 11.85
C ASP A 59 -7.64 -18.36 12.18
N GLN A 60 -8.16 -17.45 13.01
CA GLN A 60 -9.58 -17.39 13.38
C GLN A 60 -10.44 -16.53 12.43
N LEU A 61 -9.84 -15.87 11.45
CA LEU A 61 -10.58 -15.07 10.49
C LEU A 61 -11.45 -15.95 9.58
N ASN A 62 -12.64 -15.47 9.25
CA ASN A 62 -13.51 -16.11 8.27
C ASN A 62 -13.01 -15.90 6.83
N SER A 63 -12.34 -14.78 6.60
CA SER A 63 -11.75 -14.43 5.31
C SER A 63 -10.54 -15.29 5.00
N LYS A 64 -10.35 -15.60 3.72
CA LYS A 64 -9.15 -16.30 3.26
C LYS A 64 -7.91 -15.44 3.43
N VAL A 65 -6.87 -15.99 4.05
CA VAL A 65 -5.57 -15.32 4.21
C VAL A 65 -4.47 -16.12 3.48
N VAL A 66 -3.67 -15.42 2.70
CA VAL A 66 -2.47 -15.96 2.05
C VAL A 66 -1.26 -15.17 2.56
N ILE A 67 -0.27 -15.86 3.14
CA ILE A 67 0.97 -15.25 3.64
C ILE A 67 2.11 -15.65 2.71
N LEU A 68 2.73 -14.65 2.11
CA LEU A 68 3.95 -14.77 1.29
C LEU A 68 5.13 -14.27 2.12
N VAL A 69 6.14 -15.13 2.27
CA VAL A 69 7.37 -14.80 2.98
C VAL A 69 8.50 -14.72 1.96
N PRO A 70 8.94 -13.53 1.57
CA PRO A 70 10.06 -13.38 0.65
C PRO A 70 11.38 -13.78 1.34
N SER A 71 12.38 -14.15 0.56
CA SER A 71 13.71 -14.53 1.08
C SER A 71 14.49 -13.38 1.72
N ARG A 72 14.04 -12.14 1.51
CA ARG A 72 14.56 -10.91 2.11
C ARG A 72 13.44 -9.88 2.19
N ASN A 73 13.62 -8.85 3.01
CA ASN A 73 12.74 -7.69 2.99
C ASN A 73 12.74 -7.04 1.59
N LEU A 74 11.58 -6.93 0.98
CA LEU A 74 11.41 -6.33 -0.34
C LEU A 74 11.31 -4.79 -0.29
N GLY A 75 10.99 -4.23 0.87
CA GLY A 75 10.59 -2.83 0.99
C GLY A 75 9.18 -2.58 0.45
N VAL A 76 8.74 -1.33 0.52
CA VAL A 76 7.37 -0.91 0.17
C VAL A 76 7.11 -1.06 -1.33
N SER A 77 7.95 -0.44 -2.18
CA SER A 77 7.79 -0.43 -3.64
C SER A 77 7.66 -1.81 -4.24
N ALA A 78 8.61 -2.71 -3.94
CA ALA A 78 8.60 -4.06 -4.49
C ALA A 78 7.47 -4.92 -3.93
N SER A 79 7.06 -4.68 -2.66
CA SER A 79 5.87 -5.34 -2.09
C SER A 79 4.60 -4.90 -2.80
N PHE A 80 4.39 -3.61 -3.05
CA PHE A 80 3.24 -3.09 -3.79
C PHE A 80 3.19 -3.63 -5.22
N ASN A 81 4.34 -3.67 -5.91
CA ASN A 81 4.44 -4.25 -7.24
C ASN A 81 4.11 -5.74 -7.25
N LEU A 82 4.62 -6.51 -6.28
CA LEU A 82 4.33 -7.94 -6.16
C LEU A 82 2.83 -8.19 -5.92
N ILE A 83 2.20 -7.41 -5.04
CA ILE A 83 0.75 -7.47 -4.78
C ILE A 83 -0.01 -7.16 -6.07
N THR A 84 0.31 -6.07 -6.75
CA THR A 84 -0.36 -5.67 -7.99
C THR A 84 -0.23 -6.72 -9.09
N ARG A 85 0.98 -7.29 -9.29
CA ARG A 85 1.19 -8.36 -10.28
C ARG A 85 0.41 -9.63 -9.96
N ARG A 86 0.25 -9.94 -8.66
CA ARG A 86 -0.41 -11.17 -8.22
C ARG A 86 -1.93 -11.08 -8.21
N LEU A 87 -2.46 -9.95 -7.78
CA LEU A 87 -3.90 -9.77 -7.55
C LEU A 87 -4.61 -9.00 -8.67
N GLY A 88 -3.87 -8.24 -9.46
CA GLY A 88 -4.46 -7.34 -10.44
C GLY A 88 -5.16 -6.18 -9.77
N GLN A 89 -6.44 -6.00 -10.07
CA GLN A 89 -7.29 -4.98 -9.44
C GLN A 89 -7.57 -5.37 -7.98
N CYS A 90 -7.01 -4.60 -7.03
CA CYS A 90 -7.07 -4.93 -5.61
C CYS A 90 -6.90 -3.67 -4.75
N PHE A 91 -7.23 -3.78 -3.46
CA PHE A 91 -6.77 -2.84 -2.45
C PHE A 91 -5.33 -3.16 -2.05
N ILE A 92 -4.57 -2.12 -1.77
CA ILE A 92 -3.30 -2.21 -1.06
C ILE A 92 -3.39 -1.30 0.16
N ALA A 93 -2.96 -1.79 1.31
CA ALA A 93 -3.05 -1.08 2.58
C ALA A 93 -1.76 -1.24 3.39
N SER A 94 -1.39 -0.20 4.15
CA SER A 94 -0.36 -0.30 5.18
C SER A 94 -0.89 -1.13 6.37
N ASP A 95 0.00 -1.77 7.10
CA ASP A 95 -0.35 -2.61 8.26
C ASP A 95 -0.68 -1.82 9.54
N ASP A 96 -0.51 -0.51 9.52
CA ASP A 96 -0.67 0.40 10.66
C ASP A 96 -1.81 1.43 10.48
N ILE A 97 -2.78 1.12 9.62
CA ILE A 97 -3.99 1.91 9.45
C ILE A 97 -5.21 1.26 10.10
N ALA A 98 -6.26 2.04 10.32
CA ALA A 98 -7.62 1.56 10.46
C ALA A 98 -8.46 2.02 9.27
N VAL A 99 -9.35 1.17 8.80
CA VAL A 99 -10.27 1.41 7.68
C VAL A 99 -11.45 0.46 7.81
N THR A 100 -12.63 0.87 7.35
CA THR A 100 -13.87 0.07 7.39
C THR A 100 -14.23 -0.47 6.00
N LYS A 101 -15.10 -1.47 5.93
CA LYS A 101 -15.66 -1.91 4.63
C LYS A 101 -16.46 -0.80 3.93
N ALA A 102 -17.09 0.09 4.69
CA ALA A 102 -17.76 1.25 4.13
C ALA A 102 -16.78 2.19 3.41
N ASP A 103 -15.60 2.43 4.00
CA ASP A 103 -14.54 3.21 3.35
C ASP A 103 -14.03 2.56 2.06
N LEU A 104 -13.82 1.24 2.08
CA LEU A 104 -13.44 0.50 0.87
C LEU A 104 -14.51 0.59 -0.22
N SER A 105 -15.81 0.61 0.16
CA SER A 105 -16.90 0.81 -0.79
C SER A 105 -16.83 2.16 -1.48
N LEU A 106 -16.53 3.24 -0.73
CA LEU A 106 -16.37 4.58 -1.32
C LEU A 106 -15.29 4.60 -2.41
N MET A 107 -14.19 3.87 -2.21
CA MET A 107 -13.14 3.74 -3.24
C MET A 107 -13.61 2.95 -4.47
N VAL A 108 -14.37 1.86 -4.28
CA VAL A 108 -14.94 1.09 -5.38
C VAL A 108 -15.92 1.93 -6.19
N ASP A 109 -16.80 2.69 -5.51
CA ASP A 109 -17.78 3.56 -6.17
C ASP A 109 -17.09 4.71 -6.93
N ALA A 110 -16.03 5.29 -6.35
CA ALA A 110 -15.21 6.27 -7.03
C ALA A 110 -14.53 5.69 -8.27
N SER A 111 -14.10 4.42 -8.24
CA SER A 111 -13.50 3.76 -9.41
C SER A 111 -14.49 3.58 -10.56
N ALA A 112 -15.76 3.37 -10.26
CA ALA A 112 -16.83 3.31 -11.27
C ALA A 112 -17.10 4.69 -11.89
N SER A 113 -16.94 5.75 -11.11
CA SER A 113 -17.13 7.14 -11.57
C SER A 113 -15.91 7.73 -12.30
N CYS A 114 -14.72 7.22 -12.04
CA CYS A 114 -13.45 7.67 -12.62
C CYS A 114 -12.65 6.48 -13.18
N PRO A 115 -13.16 5.80 -14.23
CA PRO A 115 -12.56 4.55 -14.73
C PRO A 115 -11.17 4.75 -15.35
N GLU A 116 -10.81 5.97 -15.73
CA GLU A 116 -9.50 6.34 -16.30
C GLU A 116 -8.40 6.47 -15.24
N SER A 117 -8.77 6.66 -13.96
CA SER A 117 -7.78 6.80 -12.90
C SER A 117 -6.98 5.50 -12.70
N ILE A 118 -5.67 5.64 -12.53
CA ILE A 118 -4.79 4.50 -12.20
C ILE A 118 -5.08 4.01 -10.78
N PHE A 119 -5.19 4.95 -9.83
CA PHE A 119 -5.44 4.67 -8.42
C PHE A 119 -6.60 5.52 -7.88
N ILE A 120 -7.31 4.92 -6.93
CA ILE A 120 -8.22 5.63 -6.04
C ILE A 120 -7.59 5.62 -4.66
N CYS A 121 -7.18 6.77 -4.16
CA CYS A 121 -6.40 6.92 -2.93
C CYS A 121 -7.17 7.67 -1.87
N HIS A 122 -6.83 7.43 -0.60
CA HIS A 122 -7.28 8.28 0.49
C HIS A 122 -6.66 9.68 0.39
N GLN A 123 -7.46 10.72 0.66
CA GLN A 123 -7.08 12.12 0.44
C GLN A 123 -5.85 12.55 1.26
N GLU A 124 -5.75 12.15 2.53
CA GLU A 124 -4.67 12.58 3.42
C GLU A 124 -3.46 11.63 3.40
N GLY A 125 -3.71 10.33 3.24
CA GLY A 125 -2.70 9.29 3.36
C GLY A 125 -2.05 8.85 2.05
N GLY A 126 -2.53 9.36 0.91
CA GLY A 126 -1.99 8.97 -0.38
C GLY A 126 -2.00 7.46 -0.59
N PHE A 127 -0.83 6.82 -0.53
CA PHE A 127 -0.67 5.38 -0.73
C PHE A 127 -0.68 4.56 0.57
N THR A 128 -1.23 5.05 1.68
CA THR A 128 -1.44 4.26 2.91
C THR A 128 -2.59 3.26 2.78
N VAL A 129 -3.64 3.63 2.03
CA VAL A 129 -4.68 2.74 1.51
C VAL A 129 -5.10 3.22 0.14
N PHE A 130 -5.16 2.31 -0.83
CA PHE A 130 -5.53 2.66 -2.20
C PHE A 130 -6.09 1.47 -2.97
N TRP A 131 -6.97 1.77 -3.93
CA TRP A 131 -7.49 0.83 -4.91
C TRP A 131 -6.68 0.93 -6.19
N VAL A 132 -6.07 -0.18 -6.61
CA VAL A 132 -5.38 -0.30 -7.89
C VAL A 132 -6.44 -0.50 -8.97
N ASN A 133 -6.88 0.59 -9.57
CA ASN A 133 -8.00 0.57 -10.52
C ASN A 133 -7.58 0.06 -11.90
N ARG A 134 -6.38 0.41 -12.36
CA ARG A 134 -5.85 0.01 -13.68
C ARG A 134 -4.46 -0.64 -13.55
N PRO A 135 -4.39 -1.89 -13.05
CA PRO A 135 -3.12 -2.57 -12.78
C PRO A 135 -2.25 -2.72 -14.02
N ASP A 136 -2.83 -3.11 -15.17
CA ASP A 136 -2.06 -3.32 -16.40
C ASP A 136 -1.41 -2.03 -16.90
N ALA A 137 -2.15 -0.92 -16.89
CA ALA A 137 -1.64 0.39 -17.28
C ALA A 137 -0.51 0.84 -16.34
N TRP A 138 -0.68 0.64 -15.03
CA TRP A 138 0.33 0.98 -14.05
C TRP A 138 1.60 0.14 -14.19
N LEU A 139 1.47 -1.17 -14.34
CA LEU A 139 2.61 -2.06 -14.51
C LEU A 139 3.34 -1.81 -15.85
N ALA A 140 2.62 -1.43 -16.91
CA ALA A 140 3.22 -1.03 -18.19
C ALA A 140 4.08 0.24 -18.06
N MET A 141 3.77 1.13 -17.11
CA MET A 141 4.59 2.29 -16.74
C MET A 141 5.80 1.94 -15.84
N GLY A 142 5.98 0.68 -15.50
CA GLY A 142 7.07 0.18 -14.64
C GLY A 142 6.70 -0.02 -13.16
N GLY A 143 5.44 0.27 -12.76
CA GLY A 143 5.01 0.14 -11.36
C GLY A 143 5.68 1.17 -10.44
N PHE A 144 5.79 0.88 -9.15
CA PHE A 144 6.60 1.67 -8.22
C PHE A 144 8.09 1.43 -8.47
N ASP A 145 8.91 2.47 -8.33
CA ASP A 145 10.36 2.34 -8.52
C ASP A 145 10.99 1.64 -7.30
N GLU A 146 11.44 0.41 -7.53
CA GLU A 146 11.99 -0.47 -6.48
C GLU A 146 13.39 -0.04 -5.99
N ASN A 147 13.98 1.01 -6.57
CA ASN A 147 15.21 1.62 -6.07
C ASN A 147 14.96 2.46 -4.81
N PHE A 148 13.71 2.88 -4.55
CA PHE A 148 13.33 3.48 -3.27
C PHE A 148 13.17 2.37 -2.22
N TYR A 149 14.26 2.03 -1.53
CA TYR A 149 14.30 0.97 -0.55
C TYR A 149 14.75 1.51 0.83
N PRO A 150 14.18 1.08 1.94
CA PRO A 150 13.01 0.19 2.05
C PRO A 150 11.68 0.93 1.88
N ALA A 151 11.63 2.23 2.05
CA ALA A 151 10.45 3.09 2.00
C ALA A 151 10.84 4.56 1.83
N TYR A 152 9.84 5.40 1.57
CA TYR A 152 9.88 6.84 1.34
C TYR A 152 10.35 7.26 -0.06
N TYR A 153 9.69 8.28 -0.56
CA TYR A 153 9.83 8.87 -1.90
C TYR A 153 9.26 8.04 -3.05
N GLU A 154 8.85 6.78 -2.83
CA GLU A 154 8.19 5.96 -3.84
C GLU A 154 6.82 6.53 -4.24
N ASP A 155 6.10 7.11 -3.29
CA ASP A 155 4.81 7.77 -3.45
C ASP A 155 4.95 9.09 -4.22
N ASN A 156 5.95 9.90 -3.89
CA ASN A 156 6.27 11.12 -4.60
C ASN A 156 6.68 10.82 -6.06
N ASP A 157 7.53 9.81 -6.25
CA ASP A 157 7.95 9.36 -7.58
C ASP A 157 6.77 8.85 -8.42
N ALA A 158 5.92 8.02 -7.83
CA ALA A 158 4.72 7.52 -8.48
C ALA A 158 3.79 8.67 -8.91
N THR A 159 3.54 9.62 -8.00
CA THR A 159 2.72 10.81 -8.26
C THR A 159 3.31 11.63 -9.40
N ARG A 160 4.61 11.92 -9.36
CA ARG A 160 5.30 12.68 -10.41
C ARG A 160 5.19 12.00 -11.77
N ARG A 161 5.38 10.68 -11.85
CA ARG A 161 5.25 9.94 -13.11
C ARG A 161 3.83 9.95 -13.66
N LEU A 162 2.81 9.85 -12.80
CA LEU A 162 1.41 9.96 -13.20
C LEU A 162 1.12 11.35 -13.79
N GLU A 163 1.55 12.42 -13.12
CA GLU A 163 1.39 13.80 -13.60
C GLU A 163 2.01 14.00 -14.98
N LEU A 164 3.27 13.59 -15.18
CA LEU A 164 3.97 13.72 -16.44
C LEU A 164 3.35 12.89 -17.57
N ALA A 165 2.72 11.77 -17.24
CA ALA A 165 2.01 10.94 -18.20
C ALA A 165 0.58 11.43 -18.49
N GLY A 166 0.11 12.50 -17.84
CA GLY A 166 -1.28 12.97 -17.95
C GLY A 166 -2.28 11.98 -17.37
N LEU A 167 -1.86 11.14 -16.42
CA LEU A 167 -2.68 10.14 -15.77
C LEU A 167 -3.10 10.61 -14.37
N HIS A 168 -4.18 10.05 -13.87
CA HIS A 168 -4.80 10.56 -12.65
C HIS A 168 -4.76 9.55 -11.49
N ARG A 169 -4.61 10.12 -10.31
CA ARG A 169 -4.90 9.51 -9.02
C ARG A 169 -6.11 10.24 -8.44
N THR A 170 -7.26 9.57 -8.39
CA THR A 170 -8.46 10.15 -7.77
C THR A 170 -8.35 10.02 -6.26
N GLN A 171 -8.68 11.10 -5.54
CA GLN A 171 -8.67 11.12 -4.09
C GLN A 171 -10.09 11.09 -3.53
N VAL A 172 -10.31 10.28 -2.50
CA VAL A 172 -11.57 10.17 -1.77
C VAL A 172 -11.35 10.35 -0.28
N THR A 173 -12.36 10.91 0.40
CA THR A 173 -12.33 11.02 1.86
C THR A 173 -12.90 9.75 2.46
N LEU A 174 -12.20 9.15 3.43
CA LEU A 174 -12.58 7.95 4.14
C LEU A 174 -12.88 8.29 5.61
N PRO A 175 -14.16 8.34 6.02
CA PRO A 175 -14.53 8.76 7.38
C PRO A 175 -14.01 7.85 8.50
N GLY A 176 -13.85 6.55 8.22
CA GLY A 176 -13.35 5.55 9.19
C GLY A 176 -11.83 5.40 9.21
N TRP A 177 -11.11 6.13 8.36
CA TRP A 177 -9.66 6.00 8.26
C TRP A 177 -8.92 6.66 9.41
N SER A 178 -7.89 5.97 9.89
CA SER A 178 -6.84 6.57 10.72
C SER A 178 -5.51 5.86 10.48
N HIS A 179 -4.40 6.54 10.80
CA HIS A 179 -3.06 6.05 10.57
C HIS A 179 -2.18 6.27 11.80
N ALA A 180 -1.50 5.22 12.24
CA ALA A 180 -0.60 5.30 13.39
C ALA A 180 0.78 5.89 13.06
N ASN A 181 0.97 6.40 11.86
CA ASN A 181 2.14 7.12 11.34
C ASN A 181 3.51 6.53 11.71
N SER A 182 4.17 5.94 10.73
CA SER A 182 5.55 5.44 10.89
C SER A 182 5.75 4.41 12.00
N SER A 183 4.73 3.60 12.31
CA SER A 183 4.81 2.57 13.36
C SER A 183 5.97 1.62 13.14
N THR A 184 6.22 1.21 11.88
CA THR A 184 7.35 0.36 11.52
C THR A 184 8.69 0.97 11.94
N LEU A 185 8.83 2.29 11.86
CA LEU A 185 10.03 2.99 12.33
C LEU A 185 10.09 3.04 13.86
N TYR A 186 9.02 3.52 14.50
CA TYR A 186 9.03 3.79 15.94
C TYR A 186 8.96 2.52 16.81
N ASP A 187 8.33 1.45 16.31
CA ASP A 187 8.29 0.15 16.98
C ASP A 187 9.59 -0.67 16.72
N GLY A 188 10.49 -0.20 15.86
CA GLY A 188 11.78 -0.82 15.58
C GLY A 188 12.85 -0.53 16.63
N SER A 189 13.92 -1.36 16.66
CA SER A 189 15.08 -1.12 17.53
C SER A 189 15.81 0.19 17.19
N PRO A 190 16.60 0.77 18.12
CA PRO A 190 17.40 1.95 17.83
C PRO A 190 18.33 1.78 16.62
N GLU A 191 18.89 0.58 16.44
CA GLU A 191 19.75 0.25 15.28
C GLU A 191 18.93 0.27 13.98
N TYR A 192 17.71 -0.29 14.00
CA TYR A 192 16.78 -0.23 12.87
C TYR A 192 16.44 1.22 12.52
N GLN A 193 16.09 2.03 13.53
CA GLN A 193 15.75 3.45 13.33
C GLN A 193 16.93 4.23 12.72
N SER A 194 18.14 4.00 13.20
CA SER A 194 19.36 4.65 12.67
C SER A 194 19.63 4.26 11.21
N ALA A 195 19.55 2.96 10.90
CA ALA A 195 19.71 2.47 9.54
C ALA A 195 18.62 2.99 8.60
N HIS A 196 17.39 3.07 9.09
CA HIS A 196 16.24 3.58 8.36
C HIS A 196 16.41 5.05 7.95
N TRP A 197 16.89 5.93 8.88
CA TRP A 197 17.16 7.32 8.56
C TRP A 197 18.30 7.50 7.55
N ALA A 198 19.32 6.64 7.59
CA ALA A 198 20.37 6.65 6.57
C ALA A 198 19.79 6.34 5.17
N LEU A 199 18.91 5.34 5.08
CA LEU A 199 18.24 4.97 3.83
C LEU A 199 17.23 6.02 3.37
N PHE A 200 16.50 6.67 4.29
CA PHE A 200 15.64 7.81 3.96
C PHE A 200 16.44 8.92 3.25
N ASN A 201 17.61 9.30 3.79
CA ASN A 201 18.48 10.31 3.19
C ASN A 201 19.00 9.86 1.81
N GLN A 202 19.36 8.58 1.67
CA GLN A 202 19.79 8.00 0.39
C GLN A 202 18.67 8.06 -0.65
N ASN A 203 17.43 7.71 -0.28
CA ASN A 203 16.26 7.80 -1.15
C ASN A 203 15.97 9.25 -1.55
N GLY A 204 16.10 10.21 -0.63
CA GLY A 204 15.96 11.64 -0.95
C GLY A 204 17.03 12.13 -1.93
N PHE A 205 18.28 11.64 -1.80
CA PHE A 205 19.33 11.93 -2.77
C PHE A 205 19.05 11.32 -4.14
N TYR A 206 18.60 10.05 -4.18
CA TYR A 206 18.21 9.37 -5.42
C TYR A 206 17.04 10.10 -6.09
N TYR A 207 16.02 10.51 -5.34
CA TYR A 207 14.89 11.29 -5.85
C TYR A 207 15.36 12.59 -6.52
N ARG A 208 16.23 13.34 -5.83
CA ARG A 208 16.80 14.59 -6.36
C ARG A 208 17.60 14.37 -7.65
N GLN A 209 18.39 13.29 -7.73
CA GLN A 209 19.11 12.95 -8.96
C GLN A 209 18.13 12.59 -10.09
N LYS A 210 17.08 11.86 -9.77
CA LYS A 210 16.08 11.40 -10.74
C LYS A 210 15.25 12.55 -11.31
N TRP A 211 14.89 13.54 -10.48
CA TRP A 211 13.92 14.56 -10.82
C TRP A 211 14.48 16.00 -10.85
N GLY A 212 15.74 16.20 -10.50
CA GLY A 212 16.39 17.51 -10.50
C GLY A 212 15.99 18.43 -9.34
N GLY A 213 15.27 17.91 -8.35
CA GLY A 213 14.79 18.63 -7.18
C GLY A 213 14.13 17.71 -6.17
N MET A 214 13.76 18.24 -5.01
CA MET A 214 12.97 17.54 -4.02
C MET A 214 11.47 17.57 -4.42
N PRO A 215 10.59 16.75 -3.79
CA PRO A 215 9.17 16.79 -4.06
C PRO A 215 8.59 18.21 -4.00
N GLY A 216 7.88 18.61 -5.08
CA GLY A 216 7.35 19.95 -5.25
C GLY A 216 8.34 20.99 -5.79
N SER A 217 9.58 20.59 -6.11
CA SER A 217 10.63 21.47 -6.66
C SER A 217 11.38 20.78 -7.80
N GLU A 218 10.77 19.80 -8.44
CA GLU A 218 11.34 19.04 -9.55
C GLU A 218 11.51 19.91 -10.80
N THR A 219 12.67 19.80 -11.43
CA THR A 219 13.01 20.57 -12.63
C THR A 219 13.06 19.71 -13.89
N PHE A 220 13.13 18.38 -13.78
CA PHE A 220 13.21 17.49 -14.92
C PHE A 220 11.82 17.02 -15.37
N ALA A 221 11.57 17.04 -16.67
CA ALA A 221 10.35 16.52 -17.30
C ALA A 221 10.43 15.00 -17.57
N SER A 222 11.58 14.38 -17.36
CA SER A 222 11.80 12.94 -17.50
C SER A 222 12.83 12.47 -16.47
N PRO A 223 12.83 11.19 -16.07
CA PRO A 223 13.81 10.66 -15.13
C PRO A 223 15.25 10.92 -15.60
N PHE A 224 16.08 11.47 -14.71
CA PHE A 224 17.49 11.80 -14.96
C PHE A 224 17.73 12.76 -16.13
N ASN A 225 16.71 13.52 -16.53
CA ASN A 225 16.73 14.45 -17.65
C ASN A 225 17.18 13.79 -18.99
N LYS A 226 16.68 12.58 -19.25
CA LYS A 226 17.00 11.76 -20.44
C LYS A 226 15.82 11.63 -21.38
#